data_8b8bfb1d0ba1e3891363efc471a7519c
#
_entry.id   8b8bfb1d0ba1e3891363efc471a7519c
#
_cell.length_a   1.000
_cell.length_b   1.000
_cell.length_c   1.000
_cell.angle_alpha   90.00
_cell.angle_beta   90.00
_cell.angle_gamma   90.00
#
_symmetry.space_group_name_H-M   'P 1'
#
loop_
_entity.id
_entity.type
_entity.pdbx_description
1 polymer ?
#
loop_
_entity_poly.entity_id
_entity_poly.type
_entity_poly.pdbx_seq_one_letter_code
_entity_poly.pdbx_strand_id
1 'polypeptide(L)'
;MSANPSQFPSNHPPVPTEPHVIIAGFGIPGRFIGELLDFHDMPYSVIELNASIVERCTKVPIIFGDAREESVLRQAGIENATMMAITLPAEDVVHQIIQVAKRLRPDLRISARVNYTSAGLKAQQLGAEHVVIGEQLIAREFFRLFEKDISKMVAPEKATGT
;
A
#
# COMPACT_ATOMS: atom_id res chain seq x y z
N MET A 1 5.57 0.55 -24.46
CA MET A 1 5.58 1.99 -24.74
C MET A 1 5.77 2.69 -23.40
N SER A 2 6.95 3.20 -23.15
CA SER A 2 7.24 3.98 -21.94
C SER A 2 6.51 5.31 -22.04
N ALA A 3 5.55 5.55 -21.15
CA ALA A 3 4.90 6.86 -21.07
C ALA A 3 5.94 7.90 -20.66
N ASN A 4 6.05 8.97 -21.44
CA ASN A 4 7.00 10.05 -21.21
C ASN A 4 6.57 10.84 -19.96
N PRO A 5 7.38 10.90 -18.89
CA PRO A 5 7.02 11.62 -17.65
C PRO A 5 6.81 13.14 -17.83
N SER A 6 7.16 13.68 -18.99
CA SER A 6 7.03 15.12 -19.31
C SER A 6 5.63 15.57 -19.76
N GLN A 7 4.62 14.68 -19.79
CA GLN A 7 3.30 15.01 -20.33
C GLN A 7 2.31 15.61 -19.32
N PHE A 8 2.63 15.59 -18.03
CA PHE A 8 1.76 16.20 -17.03
C PHE A 8 2.37 17.49 -16.51
N PRO A 9 1.67 18.63 -16.59
CA PRO A 9 2.12 19.85 -15.94
C PRO A 9 2.22 19.60 -14.45
N SER A 10 3.33 20.00 -13.84
CA SER A 10 3.66 19.79 -12.43
C SER A 10 2.80 20.67 -11.50
N ASN A 11 1.49 20.39 -11.44
CA ASN A 11 0.60 21.01 -10.45
C ASN A 11 0.65 20.29 -9.10
N HIS A 12 1.49 19.25 -8.98
CA HIS A 12 1.66 18.50 -7.75
C HIS A 12 2.73 19.14 -6.86
N PRO A 13 2.59 19.03 -5.53
CA PRO A 13 3.64 19.40 -4.61
C PRO A 13 4.95 18.67 -4.93
N PRO A 14 6.11 19.25 -4.58
CA PRO A 14 7.40 18.59 -4.79
C PRO A 14 7.52 17.34 -3.91
N VAL A 15 8.26 16.35 -4.38
CA VAL A 15 8.62 15.17 -3.58
C VAL A 15 9.47 15.61 -2.39
N PRO A 16 9.19 15.09 -1.17
CA PRO A 16 9.98 15.40 0.00
C PRO A 16 11.46 15.02 -0.17
N THR A 17 12.36 15.89 0.27
CA THR A 17 13.80 15.64 0.33
C THR A 17 14.26 15.14 1.69
N GLU A 18 13.39 15.21 2.68
CA GLU A 18 13.55 14.69 4.05
C GLU A 18 13.07 13.22 4.15
N PRO A 19 13.32 12.53 5.28
CA PRO A 19 12.79 11.19 5.52
C PRO A 19 11.27 11.15 5.36
N HIS A 20 10.76 10.27 4.50
CA HIS A 20 9.35 10.20 4.14
C HIS A 20 8.91 8.78 3.82
N VAL A 21 7.62 8.62 3.55
CA VAL A 21 7.01 7.36 3.14
C VAL A 21 6.70 7.39 1.64
N ILE A 22 6.98 6.30 0.93
CA ILE A 22 6.53 6.12 -0.46
C ILE A 22 5.29 5.23 -0.47
N ILE A 23 4.25 5.66 -1.18
CA ILE A 23 3.05 4.86 -1.44
C ILE A 23 3.04 4.47 -2.92
N ALA A 24 3.17 3.17 -3.21
CA ALA A 24 3.01 2.64 -4.56
C ALA A 24 1.57 2.14 -4.77
N GLY A 25 0.81 2.87 -5.58
CA GLY A 25 -0.61 2.72 -5.81
C GLY A 25 -1.46 3.65 -4.93
N PHE A 26 -2.35 4.43 -5.58
CA PHE A 26 -3.19 5.41 -4.88
C PHE A 26 -4.69 5.13 -5.07
N GLY A 27 -5.04 3.85 -5.12
CA GLY A 27 -6.41 3.37 -4.98
C GLY A 27 -6.92 3.52 -3.54
N ILE A 28 -7.98 2.79 -3.18
CA ILE A 28 -8.59 2.90 -1.83
C ILE A 28 -7.56 2.68 -0.72
N PRO A 29 -6.76 1.58 -0.68
CA PRO A 29 -5.82 1.38 0.42
C PRO A 29 -4.73 2.45 0.47
N GLY A 30 -4.19 2.88 -0.67
CA GLY A 30 -3.14 3.90 -0.73
C GLY A 30 -3.62 5.25 -0.22
N ARG A 31 -4.86 5.65 -0.55
CA ARG A 31 -5.46 6.90 -0.05
C ARG A 31 -5.67 6.88 1.45
N PHE A 32 -6.13 5.76 2.02
CA PHE A 32 -6.26 5.63 3.47
C PHE A 32 -4.91 5.77 4.19
N ILE A 33 -3.83 5.23 3.59
CA ILE A 33 -2.48 5.44 4.13
C ILE A 33 -2.09 6.92 4.02
N GLY A 34 -2.36 7.57 2.89
CA GLY A 34 -2.12 9.01 2.72
C GLY A 34 -2.85 9.86 3.75
N GLU A 35 -4.13 9.61 3.99
CA GLU A 35 -4.92 10.28 5.04
C GLU A 35 -4.33 10.08 6.44
N LEU A 36 -3.84 8.87 6.75
CA LEU A 36 -3.17 8.59 8.02
C LEU A 36 -1.87 9.39 8.16
N LEU A 37 -1.09 9.48 7.09
CA LEU A 37 0.17 10.23 7.08
C LEU A 37 -0.09 11.74 7.21
N ASP A 38 -1.09 12.27 6.51
CA ASP A 38 -1.53 13.66 6.64
C ASP A 38 -1.98 13.98 8.08
N PHE A 39 -2.73 13.08 8.71
CA PHE A 39 -3.18 13.24 10.10
C PHE A 39 -2.00 13.34 11.09
N HIS A 40 -0.90 12.68 10.80
CA HIS A 40 0.32 12.71 11.63
C HIS A 40 1.40 13.68 11.15
N ASP A 41 1.09 14.55 10.18
CA ASP A 41 2.05 15.47 9.56
C ASP A 41 3.31 14.77 9.03
N MET A 42 3.15 13.51 8.59
CA MET A 42 4.25 12.71 8.03
C MET A 42 4.39 12.95 6.53
N PRO A 43 5.56 13.38 6.04
CA PRO A 43 5.77 13.59 4.62
C PRO A 43 5.72 12.27 3.86
N TYR A 44 5.15 12.32 2.65
CA TYR A 44 5.10 11.15 1.76
C TYR A 44 5.11 11.55 0.28
N SER A 45 5.41 10.60 -0.56
CA SER A 45 5.24 10.68 -2.00
C SER A 45 4.45 9.49 -2.51
N VAL A 46 3.82 9.64 -3.67
CA VAL A 46 2.98 8.61 -4.28
C VAL A 46 3.51 8.28 -5.67
N ILE A 47 3.48 6.99 -6.02
CA ILE A 47 3.68 6.51 -7.39
C ILE A 47 2.37 5.92 -7.88
N GLU A 48 1.87 6.39 -9.03
CA GLU A 48 0.61 5.93 -9.60
C GLU A 48 0.70 5.84 -11.12
N LEU A 49 0.20 4.75 -11.68
CA LEU A 49 0.20 4.50 -13.14
C LEU A 49 -1.11 4.88 -13.81
N ASN A 50 -2.16 5.15 -13.05
CA ASN A 50 -3.45 5.58 -13.56
C ASN A 50 -3.48 7.11 -13.70
N ALA A 51 -3.42 7.60 -14.94
CA ALA A 51 -3.42 9.02 -15.27
C ALA A 51 -4.61 9.77 -14.65
N SER A 52 -5.81 9.17 -14.64
CA SER A 52 -7.01 9.81 -14.06
C SER A 52 -6.91 10.02 -12.54
N ILE A 53 -6.17 9.16 -11.83
CA ILE A 53 -5.89 9.35 -10.40
C ILE A 53 -4.89 10.48 -10.24
N VAL A 54 -3.82 10.48 -11.02
CA VAL A 54 -2.78 11.51 -10.98
C VAL A 54 -3.38 12.90 -11.22
N GLU A 55 -4.20 13.07 -12.25
CA GLU A 55 -4.84 14.35 -12.59
C GLU A 55 -5.76 14.89 -11.49
N ARG A 56 -6.45 14.01 -10.77
CA ARG A 56 -7.39 14.40 -9.69
C ARG A 56 -6.73 14.68 -8.35
N CYS A 57 -5.55 14.12 -8.11
CA CYS A 57 -4.87 14.19 -6.81
C CYS A 57 -3.82 15.30 -6.75
N THR A 58 -4.21 16.55 -7.01
CA THR A 58 -3.30 17.70 -7.14
C THR A 58 -2.67 18.18 -5.83
N LYS A 59 -3.13 17.71 -4.67
CA LYS A 59 -2.62 18.14 -3.35
C LYS A 59 -1.51 17.25 -2.79
N VAL A 60 -1.14 16.20 -3.51
CA VAL A 60 -0.21 15.15 -3.06
C VAL A 60 1.01 15.14 -3.97
N PRO A 61 2.23 14.96 -3.44
CA PRO A 61 3.42 14.71 -4.26
C PRO A 61 3.26 13.36 -4.98
N ILE A 62 2.78 13.38 -6.21
CA ILE A 62 2.48 12.18 -6.98
C ILE A 62 3.33 12.10 -8.24
N ILE A 63 3.93 10.94 -8.48
CA ILE A 63 4.73 10.61 -9.64
C ILE A 63 3.89 9.71 -10.55
N PHE A 64 3.68 10.14 -11.78
CA PHE A 64 3.10 9.27 -12.80
C PHE A 64 4.16 8.31 -13.32
N GLY A 65 3.98 7.01 -13.09
CA GLY A 65 4.94 6.02 -13.56
C GLY A 65 4.71 4.63 -12.98
N ASP A 66 5.52 3.70 -13.46
CA ASP A 66 5.54 2.32 -12.99
C ASP A 66 6.55 2.17 -11.85
N ALA A 67 6.08 1.77 -10.67
CA ALA A 67 6.94 1.59 -9.51
C ALA A 67 7.96 0.43 -9.64
N ARG A 68 7.88 -0.38 -10.69
CA ARG A 68 8.92 -1.36 -11.05
C ARG A 68 10.16 -0.72 -11.67
N GLU A 69 10.03 0.51 -12.16
CA GLU A 69 11.13 1.23 -12.79
C GLU A 69 11.99 1.94 -11.75
N GLU A 70 13.29 1.69 -11.77
CA GLU A 70 14.26 2.31 -10.86
C GLU A 70 14.22 3.85 -10.94
N SER A 71 14.09 4.39 -12.14
CA SER A 71 14.00 5.83 -12.37
C SER A 71 12.79 6.47 -11.68
N VAL A 72 11.64 5.76 -11.65
CA VAL A 72 10.42 6.22 -10.99
C VAL A 72 10.57 6.17 -9.46
N LEU A 73 11.17 5.11 -8.92
CA LEU A 73 11.47 5.01 -7.50
C LEU A 73 12.44 6.11 -7.04
N ARG A 74 13.44 6.45 -7.85
CA ARG A 74 14.35 7.57 -7.58
C ARG A 74 13.63 8.91 -7.62
N GLN A 75 12.74 9.14 -8.59
CA GLN A 75 11.89 10.33 -8.63
C GLN A 75 10.98 10.45 -7.40
N ALA A 76 10.52 9.34 -6.86
CA ALA A 76 9.74 9.31 -5.61
C ALA A 76 10.60 9.50 -4.35
N GLY A 77 11.91 9.63 -4.47
CA GLY A 77 12.84 9.90 -3.38
C GLY A 77 13.23 8.69 -2.56
N ILE A 78 13.38 7.52 -3.18
CA ILE A 78 13.69 6.27 -2.47
C ILE A 78 14.97 6.36 -1.62
N GLU A 79 15.92 7.21 -2.02
CA GLU A 79 17.16 7.42 -1.28
C GLU A 79 16.93 7.99 0.14
N ASN A 80 15.87 8.78 0.32
CA ASN A 80 15.52 9.39 1.62
C ASN A 80 14.31 8.73 2.27
N ALA A 81 13.64 7.80 1.58
CA ALA A 81 12.48 7.11 2.12
C ALA A 81 12.85 6.22 3.30
N THR A 82 12.00 6.20 4.33
CA THR A 82 12.14 5.32 5.50
C THR A 82 11.25 4.10 5.44
N MET A 83 10.12 4.24 4.76
CA MET A 83 9.13 3.19 4.58
C MET A 83 8.54 3.25 3.17
N MET A 84 8.05 2.10 2.71
CA MET A 84 7.28 2.00 1.47
C MET A 84 6.05 1.13 1.68
N ALA A 85 4.89 1.63 1.28
CA ALA A 85 3.65 0.86 1.23
C ALA A 85 3.32 0.50 -0.21
N ILE A 86 3.21 -0.78 -0.54
CA ILE A 86 2.84 -1.27 -1.87
C ILE A 86 1.41 -1.79 -1.80
N THR A 87 0.47 -1.05 -2.40
CA THR A 87 -0.98 -1.32 -2.29
C THR A 87 -1.62 -1.81 -3.58
N LEU A 88 -0.80 -2.13 -4.58
CA LEU A 88 -1.23 -2.61 -5.88
C LEU A 88 -1.87 -4.01 -5.79
N PRO A 89 -2.88 -4.32 -6.65
CA PRO A 89 -3.57 -5.61 -6.57
C PRO A 89 -2.85 -6.77 -7.27
N ALA A 90 -1.94 -6.50 -8.22
CA ALA A 90 -1.25 -7.51 -9.00
C ALA A 90 0.00 -8.02 -8.26
N GLU A 91 -0.03 -9.27 -7.80
CA GLU A 91 0.98 -9.86 -6.91
C GLU A 91 2.37 -9.97 -7.54
N ASP A 92 2.45 -10.31 -8.81
CA ASP A 92 3.70 -10.35 -9.57
C ASP A 92 4.35 -8.97 -9.68
N VAL A 93 3.55 -7.93 -9.90
CA VAL A 93 4.00 -6.54 -9.89
C VAL A 93 4.51 -6.14 -8.50
N VAL A 94 3.77 -6.49 -7.44
CA VAL A 94 4.18 -6.24 -6.04
C VAL A 94 5.54 -6.89 -5.75
N HIS A 95 5.73 -8.16 -6.14
CA HIS A 95 7.00 -8.86 -5.95
C HIS A 95 8.17 -8.19 -6.69
N GLN A 96 7.95 -7.75 -7.93
CA GLN A 96 8.96 -7.03 -8.71
C GLN A 96 9.33 -5.68 -8.07
N ILE A 97 8.35 -4.93 -7.56
CA ILE A 97 8.61 -3.66 -6.86
C ILE A 97 9.46 -3.90 -5.61
N ILE A 98 9.13 -4.92 -4.79
CA ILE A 98 9.92 -5.26 -3.60
C ILE A 98 11.38 -5.55 -3.99
N GLN A 99 11.61 -6.34 -5.04
CA GLN A 99 12.96 -6.66 -5.52
C GLN A 99 13.75 -5.42 -5.92
N VAL A 100 13.16 -4.53 -6.71
CA VAL A 100 13.83 -3.30 -7.16
C VAL A 100 14.07 -2.36 -5.98
N ALA A 101 13.08 -2.15 -5.12
CA ALA A 101 13.20 -1.28 -3.95
C ALA A 101 14.28 -1.78 -2.96
N LYS A 102 14.32 -3.09 -2.68
CA LYS A 102 15.35 -3.68 -1.81
C LYS A 102 16.74 -3.67 -2.41
N ARG A 103 16.87 -3.73 -3.73
CA ARG A 103 18.16 -3.57 -4.40
C ARG A 103 18.69 -2.13 -4.26
N LEU A 104 17.81 -1.14 -4.36
CA LEU A 104 18.16 0.28 -4.21
C LEU A 104 18.41 0.68 -2.75
N ARG A 105 17.56 0.19 -1.86
CA ARG A 105 17.60 0.48 -0.43
C ARG A 105 17.34 -0.79 0.37
N PRO A 106 18.40 -1.55 0.71
CA PRO A 106 18.29 -2.80 1.48
C PRO A 106 17.63 -2.64 2.85
N ASP A 107 17.80 -1.48 3.48
CA ASP A 107 17.27 -1.12 4.80
C ASP A 107 15.83 -0.55 4.76
N LEU A 108 15.27 -0.32 3.57
CA LEU A 108 13.91 0.21 3.41
C LEU A 108 12.88 -0.75 4.02
N ARG A 109 12.06 -0.25 4.92
CA ARG A 109 10.94 -1.01 5.49
C ARG A 109 9.79 -1.06 4.49
N ILE A 110 9.39 -2.26 4.10
CA ILE A 110 8.34 -2.46 3.09
C ILE A 110 7.15 -3.16 3.70
N SER A 111 5.97 -2.55 3.54
CA SER A 111 4.67 -3.17 3.78
C SER A 111 3.99 -3.41 2.44
N ALA A 112 3.57 -4.63 2.17
CA ALA A 112 3.01 -5.01 0.88
C ALA A 112 1.64 -5.68 1.02
N ARG A 113 0.74 -5.39 0.06
CA ARG A 113 -0.53 -6.09 -0.09
C ARG A 113 -0.38 -7.22 -1.09
N VAL A 114 -0.96 -8.37 -0.75
CA VAL A 114 -1.17 -9.52 -1.66
C VAL A 114 -2.56 -10.12 -1.44
N ASN A 115 -3.04 -10.92 -2.36
CA ASN A 115 -4.36 -11.54 -2.24
C ASN A 115 -4.28 -12.91 -1.53
N TYR A 116 -3.25 -13.70 -1.84
CA TYR A 116 -3.11 -15.09 -1.38
C TYR A 116 -1.92 -15.31 -0.45
N THR A 117 -2.05 -16.30 0.43
CA THR A 117 -1.01 -16.64 1.42
C THR A 117 0.31 -17.04 0.77
N SER A 118 0.27 -17.77 -0.35
CA SER A 118 1.48 -18.15 -1.09
C SER A 118 2.26 -16.95 -1.63
N ALA A 119 1.55 -15.96 -2.13
CA ALA A 119 2.16 -14.69 -2.58
C ALA A 119 2.73 -13.89 -1.40
N GLY A 120 2.09 -13.98 -0.23
CA GLY A 120 2.58 -13.37 1.00
C GLY A 120 3.92 -13.93 1.46
N LEU A 121 4.06 -15.25 1.45
CA LEU A 121 5.32 -15.91 1.77
C LEU A 121 6.46 -15.47 0.83
N LYS A 122 6.15 -15.37 -0.46
CA LYS A 122 7.11 -14.88 -1.46
C LYS A 122 7.49 -13.41 -1.20
N ALA A 123 6.53 -12.56 -0.89
CA ALA A 123 6.79 -11.15 -0.56
C ALA A 123 7.73 -11.01 0.64
N GLN A 124 7.53 -11.81 1.70
CA GLN A 124 8.42 -11.85 2.86
C GLN A 124 9.83 -12.32 2.51
N GLN A 125 9.95 -13.37 1.70
CA GLN A 125 11.25 -13.87 1.21
C GLN A 125 12.00 -12.81 0.39
N LEU A 126 11.28 -11.96 -0.33
CA LEU A 126 11.84 -10.85 -1.11
C LEU A 126 12.20 -9.63 -0.24
N GLY A 127 11.83 -9.64 1.04
CA GLY A 127 12.22 -8.62 2.01
C GLY A 127 11.08 -7.68 2.45
N ALA A 128 9.82 -7.99 2.18
CA ALA A 128 8.72 -7.26 2.80
C ALA A 128 8.65 -7.59 4.30
N GLU A 129 8.68 -6.55 5.13
CA GLU A 129 8.63 -6.69 6.59
C GLU A 129 7.21 -7.01 7.08
N HIS A 130 6.23 -6.35 6.47
CA HIS A 130 4.82 -6.59 6.74
C HIS A 130 4.09 -6.97 5.46
N VAL A 131 3.21 -7.97 5.55
CA VAL A 131 2.39 -8.40 4.42
C VAL A 131 0.93 -8.46 4.85
N VAL A 132 0.09 -7.73 4.13
CA VAL A 132 -1.37 -7.74 4.28
C VAL A 132 -1.94 -8.73 3.27
N ILE A 133 -2.48 -9.84 3.74
CA ILE A 133 -2.99 -10.93 2.89
C ILE A 133 -4.52 -10.86 2.84
N GLY A 134 -5.07 -10.58 1.66
CA GLY A 134 -6.49 -10.33 1.45
C GLY A 134 -7.38 -11.49 1.89
N GLU A 135 -7.06 -12.72 1.48
CA GLU A 135 -7.86 -13.91 1.86
C GLU A 135 -7.92 -14.13 3.38
N GLN A 136 -6.84 -13.81 4.11
CA GLN A 136 -6.82 -13.94 5.56
C GLN A 136 -7.66 -12.86 6.25
N LEU A 137 -7.68 -11.63 5.71
CA LEU A 137 -8.54 -10.56 6.21
C LEU A 137 -10.00 -10.91 6.00
N ILE A 138 -10.35 -11.44 4.83
CA ILE A 138 -11.71 -11.91 4.53
C ILE A 138 -12.11 -13.03 5.49
N ALA A 139 -11.25 -14.03 5.69
CA ALA A 139 -11.51 -15.13 6.60
C ALA A 139 -11.72 -14.66 8.05
N ARG A 140 -10.89 -13.74 8.54
CA ARG A 140 -11.05 -13.13 9.87
C ARG A 140 -12.37 -12.40 10.02
N GLU A 141 -12.80 -11.66 9.01
CA GLU A 141 -14.04 -10.90 9.06
C GLU A 141 -15.25 -11.85 9.04
N PHE A 142 -15.24 -12.90 8.22
CA PHE A 142 -16.27 -13.96 8.29
C PHE A 142 -16.33 -14.60 9.66
N PHE A 143 -15.18 -15.00 10.22
CA PHE A 143 -15.12 -15.57 11.56
C PHE A 143 -15.74 -14.64 12.60
N ARG A 144 -15.37 -13.36 12.61
CA ARG A 144 -15.88 -12.36 13.55
C ARG A 144 -17.40 -12.19 13.47
N LEU A 145 -17.94 -12.14 12.24
CA LEU A 145 -19.38 -11.98 12.02
C LEU A 145 -20.15 -13.23 12.47
N PHE A 146 -19.71 -14.42 12.04
CA PHE A 146 -20.37 -15.69 12.38
C PHE A 146 -20.26 -16.02 13.87
N GLU A 147 -19.11 -15.80 14.49
CA GLU A 147 -18.93 -16.01 15.93
C GLU A 147 -19.95 -15.19 16.75
N LYS A 148 -20.16 -13.92 16.37
CA LYS A 148 -21.15 -13.05 17.03
C LYS A 148 -22.58 -13.60 16.91
N ASP A 149 -22.95 -14.12 15.76
CA ASP A 149 -24.28 -14.65 15.52
C ASP A 149 -24.49 -16.02 16.16
N ILE A 150 -23.53 -16.94 16.04
CA ILE A 150 -23.55 -18.25 16.68
C ILE A 150 -23.61 -18.10 18.20
N SER A 151 -22.83 -17.20 18.79
CA SER A 151 -22.86 -16.97 20.24
C SER A 151 -24.22 -16.53 20.76
N LYS A 152 -25.00 -15.78 19.96
CA LYS A 152 -26.39 -15.43 20.30
C LYS A 152 -27.34 -16.61 20.20
N MET A 153 -27.12 -17.52 19.24
CA MET A 153 -27.97 -18.71 19.02
C MET A 153 -27.72 -19.79 20.06
N VAL A 154 -26.50 -19.89 20.59
CA VAL A 154 -26.08 -20.92 21.56
C VAL A 154 -26.20 -20.43 23.01
N ALA A 155 -26.39 -19.16 23.26
CA ALA A 155 -26.62 -18.62 24.59
C ALA A 155 -27.90 -19.29 25.19
N PRO A 156 -27.83 -19.99 26.33
CA PRO A 156 -29.03 -20.58 26.92
C PRO A 156 -30.01 -19.46 27.24
N GLU A 157 -31.29 -19.65 26.85
CA GLU A 157 -32.39 -18.83 27.38
C GLU A 157 -32.22 -18.78 28.89
N LYS A 158 -31.94 -17.62 29.44
CA LYS A 158 -32.05 -17.42 30.87
C LYS A 158 -33.49 -17.78 31.20
N ALA A 159 -33.67 -18.93 31.82
CA ALA A 159 -34.94 -19.31 32.37
C ALA A 159 -35.44 -18.13 33.22
N THR A 160 -36.47 -17.45 32.74
CA THR A 160 -37.33 -16.61 33.54
C THR A 160 -38.08 -17.55 34.46
N GLY A 161 -37.40 -17.96 35.55
CA GLY A 161 -38.00 -18.63 36.68
C GLY A 161 -38.71 -17.59 37.52
N THR A 162 -39.99 -17.75 37.58
CA THR A 162 -40.96 -17.18 38.49
C THR A 162 -40.43 -16.93 39.90
#